data_2d3a150f74f372f415c35c93e4b78390
#
_entry.id   2d3a150f74f372f415c35c93e4b78390
#
_cell.length_a   1.000
_cell.length_b   1.000
_cell.length_c   1.000
_cell.angle_alpha   90.00
_cell.angle_beta   90.00
_cell.angle_gamma   90.00
#
_symmetry.space_group_name_H-M   'P 1'
#
loop_
_entity.id
_entity.type
_entity.pdbx_description
1 polymer ?
#
loop_
_entity_poly.entity_id
_entity_poly.type
_entity_poly.pdbx_seq_one_letter_code
_entity_poly.pdbx_strand_id
1 'polypeptide(L)'
;MCPKHLLYFRNKLNAWRDELIIESQETLDHLRSEIRDVGDDAERASRESDNILELRTRDRYRKLLNKIDAALKRIEDGSYGYCEETGEEIGLGRLEARPIATLTVDAQERREMFQRQFRDDH
;
A
#
# COMPACT_ATOMS: atom_id res chain seq x y z
N MET A 1 7.49 -21.91 -1.84
CA MET A 1 6.01 -21.85 -1.91
C MET A 1 5.51 -22.70 -3.09
N CYS A 2 4.38 -23.37 -2.91
CA CYS A 2 3.77 -24.21 -3.96
C CYS A 2 3.38 -23.37 -5.20
N PRO A 3 3.60 -23.86 -6.43
CA PRO A 3 3.20 -23.14 -7.64
C PRO A 3 1.73 -22.74 -7.68
N LYS A 4 0.85 -23.55 -7.11
CA LYS A 4 -0.60 -23.23 -7.02
C LYS A 4 -0.84 -22.04 -6.10
N HIS A 5 -0.12 -21.93 -5.01
CA HIS A 5 -0.21 -20.79 -4.09
C HIS A 5 0.32 -19.51 -4.75
N LEU A 6 1.42 -19.62 -5.48
CA LEU A 6 1.97 -18.46 -6.22
C LEU A 6 0.99 -17.93 -7.26
N LEU A 7 0.35 -18.85 -8.00
CA LEU A 7 -0.66 -18.46 -8.98
C LEU A 7 -1.86 -17.78 -8.32
N TYR A 8 -2.33 -18.33 -7.20
CA TYR A 8 -3.43 -17.76 -6.42
C TYR A 8 -3.12 -16.33 -5.98
N PHE A 9 -1.96 -16.11 -5.38
CA PHE A 9 -1.59 -14.76 -4.90
C PHE A 9 -1.30 -13.80 -6.04
N ARG A 10 -0.74 -14.29 -7.15
CA ARG A 10 -0.55 -13.49 -8.36
C ARG A 10 -1.89 -12.97 -8.88
N ASN A 11 -2.88 -13.84 -8.99
CA ASN A 11 -4.21 -13.46 -9.45
C ASN A 11 -4.87 -12.49 -8.48
N LYS A 12 -4.73 -12.73 -7.19
CA LYS A 12 -5.27 -11.86 -6.14
C LYS A 12 -4.64 -10.47 -6.18
N LEU A 13 -3.33 -10.39 -6.33
CA LEU A 13 -2.61 -9.12 -6.42
C LEU A 13 -2.96 -8.35 -7.69
N ASN A 14 -3.06 -9.02 -8.82
CA ASN A 14 -3.47 -8.39 -10.07
C ASN A 14 -4.89 -7.83 -10.01
N ALA A 15 -5.83 -8.59 -9.44
CA ALA A 15 -7.21 -8.14 -9.26
C ALA A 15 -7.26 -6.92 -8.33
N TRP A 16 -6.55 -6.96 -7.23
CA TRP A 16 -6.47 -5.83 -6.29
C TRP A 16 -5.84 -4.61 -6.96
N ARG A 17 -4.80 -4.81 -7.76
CA ARG A 17 -4.15 -3.73 -8.51
C ARG A 17 -5.14 -3.00 -9.42
N ASP A 18 -5.93 -3.75 -10.17
CA ASP A 18 -6.93 -3.19 -11.08
C ASP A 18 -8.01 -2.43 -10.32
N GLU A 19 -8.52 -3.00 -9.23
CA GLU A 19 -9.50 -2.36 -8.35
C GLU A 19 -8.96 -1.07 -7.75
N LEU A 20 -7.70 -1.08 -7.33
CA LEU A 20 -7.05 0.07 -6.70
C LEU A 20 -6.87 1.22 -7.71
N ILE A 21 -6.55 0.92 -8.96
CA ILE A 21 -6.43 1.93 -10.01
C ILE A 21 -7.78 2.62 -10.23
N ILE A 22 -8.85 1.84 -10.34
CA ILE A 22 -10.21 2.36 -10.51
C ILE A 22 -10.61 3.21 -9.30
N GLU A 23 -10.39 2.69 -8.10
CA GLU A 23 -10.68 3.40 -6.85
C GLU A 23 -9.92 4.73 -6.76
N SER A 24 -8.65 4.75 -7.15
CA SER A 24 -7.84 5.95 -7.12
C SER A 24 -8.38 7.03 -8.05
N GLN A 25 -8.81 6.65 -9.24
CA GLN A 25 -9.40 7.57 -10.21
C GLN A 25 -10.71 8.15 -9.69
N GLU A 26 -11.59 7.32 -9.16
CA GLU A 26 -12.87 7.72 -8.59
C GLU A 26 -12.69 8.64 -7.39
N THR A 27 -11.75 8.32 -6.50
CA THR A 27 -11.47 9.10 -5.30
C THR A 27 -10.92 10.48 -5.68
N LEU A 28 -10.00 10.56 -6.64
CA LEU A 28 -9.44 11.83 -7.08
C LEU A 28 -10.47 12.69 -7.82
N ASP A 29 -11.31 12.07 -8.66
CA ASP A 29 -12.39 12.78 -9.35
C ASP A 29 -13.40 13.35 -8.38
N HIS A 30 -13.78 12.57 -7.37
CA HIS A 30 -14.70 13.00 -6.31
C HIS A 30 -14.11 14.15 -5.51
N LEU A 31 -12.84 14.09 -5.14
CA LEU A 31 -12.14 15.15 -4.42
C LEU A 31 -12.13 16.45 -5.23
N ARG A 32 -11.83 16.38 -6.51
CA ARG A 32 -11.84 17.53 -7.42
C ARG A 32 -13.21 18.12 -7.58
N SER A 33 -14.26 17.29 -7.64
CA SER A 33 -15.65 17.70 -7.73
C SER A 33 -16.06 18.49 -6.48
N GLU A 34 -15.71 18.01 -5.29
CA GLU A 34 -15.98 18.72 -4.03
C GLU A 34 -15.30 20.09 -3.98
N ILE A 35 -14.07 20.19 -4.46
CA ILE A 35 -13.31 21.44 -4.52
C ILE A 35 -14.01 22.46 -5.43
N ARG A 36 -14.54 22.02 -6.58
CA ARG A 36 -15.28 22.91 -7.51
C ARG A 36 -16.57 23.42 -6.92
N ASP A 37 -17.24 22.61 -6.10
CA ASP A 37 -18.56 22.96 -5.53
C ASP A 37 -18.46 24.00 -4.41
N VAL A 38 -17.26 24.30 -3.89
CA VAL A 38 -17.06 25.29 -2.82
C VAL A 38 -17.18 26.75 -3.31
N GLY A 39 -17.28 26.98 -4.62
CA GLY A 39 -17.59 28.29 -5.18
C GLY A 39 -16.42 29.28 -5.29
N ASP A 40 -16.73 30.47 -5.82
CA ASP A 40 -15.73 31.48 -6.20
C ASP A 40 -15.03 32.16 -5.02
N ASP A 41 -15.58 32.04 -3.81
CA ASP A 41 -15.07 32.67 -2.60
C ASP A 41 -14.02 31.84 -1.86
N ALA A 42 -13.58 30.73 -2.44
CA ALA A 42 -12.53 29.90 -1.85
C ALA A 42 -11.26 30.72 -1.70
N GLU A 43 -10.86 31.01 -0.47
CA GLU A 43 -9.62 31.73 -0.18
C GLU A 43 -8.42 30.95 -0.73
N ARG A 44 -7.37 31.68 -1.08
CA ARG A 44 -6.12 31.11 -1.58
C ARG A 44 -5.55 30.02 -0.67
N ALA A 45 -5.68 30.20 0.65
CA ALA A 45 -5.25 29.22 1.64
C ALA A 45 -6.03 27.90 1.53
N SER A 46 -7.34 27.95 1.23
CA SER A 46 -8.16 26.74 1.01
C SER A 46 -7.69 25.98 -0.22
N ARG A 47 -7.33 26.67 -1.30
CA ARG A 47 -6.83 26.05 -2.53
C ARG A 47 -5.50 25.33 -2.29
N GLU A 48 -4.61 25.93 -1.50
CA GLU A 48 -3.33 25.31 -1.14
C GLU A 48 -3.55 24.05 -0.30
N SER A 49 -4.47 24.09 0.67
CA SER A 49 -4.86 22.93 1.48
C SER A 49 -5.45 21.80 0.63
N ASP A 50 -6.29 22.16 -0.33
CA ASP A 50 -6.93 21.21 -1.25
C ASP A 50 -5.88 20.54 -2.15
N ASN A 51 -4.90 21.30 -2.64
CA ASN A 51 -3.79 20.78 -3.43
C ASN A 51 -2.92 19.83 -2.62
N ILE A 52 -2.65 20.14 -1.36
CA ILE A 52 -1.89 19.27 -0.46
C ILE A 52 -2.64 17.96 -0.24
N LEU A 53 -3.94 18.01 -0.03
CA LEU A 53 -4.78 16.82 0.16
C LEU A 53 -4.76 15.93 -1.09
N GLU A 54 -4.90 16.53 -2.27
CA GLU A 54 -4.82 15.79 -3.54
C GLU A 54 -3.47 15.10 -3.69
N LEU A 55 -2.37 15.81 -3.44
CA LEU A 55 -1.02 15.25 -3.54
C LEU A 55 -0.80 14.11 -2.56
N ARG A 56 -1.27 14.24 -1.32
CA ARG A 56 -1.18 13.17 -0.31
C ARG A 56 -1.98 11.94 -0.72
N THR A 57 -3.16 12.13 -1.27
CA THR A 57 -4.03 11.04 -1.74
C THR A 57 -3.36 10.29 -2.90
N ARG A 58 -2.82 11.02 -3.88
CA ARG A 58 -2.07 10.44 -5.00
C ARG A 58 -0.86 9.65 -4.52
N ASP A 59 -0.10 10.22 -3.57
CA ASP A 59 1.10 9.60 -3.02
C ASP A 59 0.77 8.28 -2.30
N ARG A 60 -0.32 8.26 -1.53
CA ARG A 60 -0.78 7.05 -0.84
C ARG A 60 -1.09 5.93 -1.82
N TYR A 61 -1.86 6.22 -2.88
CA TYR A 61 -2.20 5.22 -3.90
C TYR A 61 -0.96 4.76 -4.66
N ARG A 62 -0.07 5.67 -5.02
CA ARG A 62 1.17 5.33 -5.70
C ARG A 62 2.04 4.39 -4.87
N LYS A 63 2.20 4.66 -3.58
CA LYS A 63 2.98 3.81 -2.67
C LYS A 63 2.38 2.41 -2.56
N LEU A 64 1.05 2.32 -2.47
CA LEU A 64 0.37 1.03 -2.38
C LEU A 64 0.51 0.25 -3.69
N LEU A 65 0.35 0.90 -4.84
CA LEU A 65 0.58 0.27 -6.15
C LEU A 65 2.03 -0.23 -6.28
N ASN A 66 3.00 0.53 -5.81
CA ASN A 66 4.41 0.13 -5.83
C ASN A 66 4.63 -1.12 -4.97
N LYS A 67 3.97 -1.24 -3.83
CA LYS A 67 4.04 -2.43 -2.97
C LYS A 67 3.43 -3.65 -3.65
N ILE A 68 2.32 -3.47 -4.36
CA ILE A 68 1.69 -4.55 -5.13
C ILE A 68 2.62 -4.99 -6.27
N ASP A 69 3.19 -4.06 -7.02
CA ASP A 69 4.12 -4.36 -8.10
C ASP A 69 5.38 -5.06 -7.59
N ALA A 70 5.90 -4.64 -6.44
CA ALA A 70 7.03 -5.31 -5.79
C ALA A 70 6.69 -6.75 -5.39
N ALA A 71 5.48 -6.98 -4.88
CA ALA A 71 5.01 -8.33 -4.53
C ALA A 71 4.92 -9.21 -5.78
N LEU A 72 4.37 -8.69 -6.88
CA LEU A 72 4.30 -9.41 -8.15
C LEU A 72 5.69 -9.77 -8.68
N LYS A 73 6.65 -8.86 -8.54
CA LYS A 73 8.04 -9.12 -8.92
C LYS A 73 8.66 -10.23 -8.08
N ARG A 74 8.38 -10.26 -6.77
CA ARG A 74 8.86 -11.36 -5.90
C ARG A 74 8.26 -12.71 -6.28
N ILE A 75 7.03 -12.73 -6.75
CA ILE A 75 6.42 -13.96 -7.29
C ILE A 75 7.23 -14.45 -8.50
N GLU A 76 7.62 -13.55 -9.39
CA GLU A 76 8.42 -13.89 -10.58
C GLU A 76 9.82 -14.42 -10.22
N ASP A 77 10.48 -13.82 -9.23
CA ASP A 77 11.84 -14.19 -8.85
C ASP A 77 11.91 -15.30 -7.79
N GLY A 78 10.77 -15.76 -7.28
CA GLY A 78 10.69 -16.86 -6.32
C GLY A 78 10.87 -16.48 -4.86
N SER A 79 11.00 -15.20 -4.54
CA SER A 79 11.21 -14.74 -3.16
C SER A 79 9.91 -14.40 -2.41
N TYR A 80 8.77 -14.42 -3.09
CA TYR A 80 7.48 -14.14 -2.47
C TYR A 80 7.14 -15.15 -1.37
N GLY A 81 6.61 -14.64 -0.26
CA GLY A 81 6.17 -15.48 0.86
C GLY A 81 7.22 -15.72 1.93
N TYR A 82 8.43 -15.19 1.76
CA TYR A 82 9.53 -15.31 2.72
C TYR A 82 9.86 -13.97 3.34
N CYS A 83 10.14 -13.97 4.65
CA CYS A 83 10.48 -12.78 5.39
C CYS A 83 11.81 -12.17 4.93
N GLU A 84 11.84 -10.87 4.66
CA GLU A 84 13.05 -10.16 4.25
C GLU A 84 14.15 -10.17 5.31
N GLU A 85 13.78 -10.20 6.58
CA GLU A 85 14.74 -10.14 7.68
C GLU A 85 15.24 -11.50 8.12
N THR A 86 14.36 -12.51 8.18
CA THR A 86 14.68 -13.82 8.77
C THR A 86 14.80 -14.93 7.76
N GLY A 87 14.26 -14.77 6.56
CA GLY A 87 14.19 -15.83 5.56
C GLY A 87 13.13 -16.89 5.84
N GLU A 88 12.42 -16.80 6.96
CA GLU A 88 11.36 -17.73 7.33
C GLU A 88 10.11 -17.52 6.49
N GLU A 89 9.29 -18.55 6.38
CA GLU A 89 8.00 -18.43 5.70
C GLU A 89 7.08 -17.46 6.46
N ILE A 90 6.46 -16.55 5.70
CA ILE A 90 5.47 -15.61 6.27
C ILE A 90 4.20 -16.33 6.68
N GLY A 91 3.82 -17.35 5.92
CA GLY A 91 2.62 -18.14 6.16
C GLY A 91 1.43 -17.71 5.33
N LEU A 92 0.64 -18.69 4.90
CA LEU A 92 -0.50 -18.47 4.01
C LEU A 92 -1.58 -17.59 4.64
N GLY A 93 -1.85 -17.77 5.94
CA GLY A 93 -2.85 -16.98 6.65
C GLY A 93 -2.54 -15.49 6.65
N ARG A 94 -1.28 -15.13 6.91
CA ARG A 94 -0.86 -13.72 6.88
C ARG A 94 -0.89 -13.16 5.48
N LEU A 95 -0.45 -13.93 4.48
CA LEU A 95 -0.48 -13.49 3.08
C LEU A 95 -1.90 -13.33 2.56
N GLU A 96 -2.84 -14.17 3.00
CA GLU A 96 -4.24 -14.02 2.66
C GLU A 96 -4.82 -12.72 3.21
N ALA A 97 -4.49 -12.38 4.45
CA ALA A 97 -4.90 -11.13 5.07
C ALA A 97 -4.15 -9.91 4.51
N ARG A 98 -2.88 -10.09 4.18
CA ARG A 98 -2.02 -9.00 3.70
C ARG A 98 -1.08 -9.49 2.58
N PRO A 99 -1.55 -9.53 1.34
CA PRO A 99 -0.77 -10.12 0.22
C PRO A 99 0.56 -9.40 -0.07
N ILE A 100 0.71 -8.16 0.34
CA ILE A 100 1.97 -7.40 0.16
C ILE A 100 2.94 -7.55 1.33
N ALA A 101 2.64 -8.39 2.32
CA ALA A 101 3.50 -8.57 3.49
C ALA A 101 4.89 -9.08 3.09
N THR A 102 5.93 -8.46 3.66
CA THR A 102 7.34 -8.80 3.43
C THR A 102 8.02 -9.32 4.68
N LEU A 103 7.32 -9.31 5.81
CA LEU A 103 7.83 -9.71 7.11
C LEU A 103 6.86 -10.68 7.78
N THR A 104 7.41 -11.60 8.58
CA THR A 104 6.61 -12.37 9.51
C THR A 104 6.00 -11.43 10.55
N VAL A 105 4.96 -11.89 11.26
CA VAL A 105 4.34 -11.10 12.33
C VAL A 105 5.38 -10.71 13.38
N ASP A 106 6.23 -11.63 13.79
CA ASP A 106 7.27 -11.39 14.79
C ASP A 106 8.29 -10.35 14.32
N ALA A 107 8.73 -10.44 13.07
CA ALA A 107 9.68 -9.47 12.49
C ALA A 107 9.04 -8.07 12.37
N GLN A 108 7.77 -8.00 12.00
CA GLN A 108 7.02 -6.74 11.92
C GLN A 108 6.89 -6.08 13.29
N GLU A 109 6.55 -6.87 14.32
CA GLU A 109 6.43 -6.37 15.69
C GLU A 109 7.76 -5.85 16.22
N ARG A 110 8.86 -6.55 15.95
CA ARG A 110 10.20 -6.11 16.36
C ARG A 110 10.58 -4.80 15.69
N ARG A 111 10.28 -4.65 14.40
CA ARG A 111 10.56 -3.41 13.66
C ARG A 111 9.76 -2.24 14.21
N GLU A 112 8.48 -2.45 14.49
CA GLU A 112 7.61 -1.43 15.07
C GLU A 112 8.07 -1.02 16.48
N MET A 113 8.49 -1.97 17.30
CA MET A 113 9.02 -1.71 18.63
C MET A 113 10.31 -0.88 18.56
N PHE A 114 11.22 -1.25 17.63
CA PHE A 114 12.46 -0.50 17.40
C PHE A 114 12.17 0.95 16.98
N GLN A 115 11.24 1.15 16.06
CA GLN A 115 10.84 2.48 15.60
C GLN A 115 10.25 3.33 16.72
N ARG A 116 9.46 2.74 17.61
CA ARG A 116 8.90 3.44 18.77
C ARG A 116 10.01 3.87 19.74
N GLN A 117 10.93 2.97 20.04
CA GLN A 117 12.08 3.29 20.92
C GLN A 117 12.93 4.41 20.33
N PHE A 118 13.17 4.37 19.02
CA PHE A 118 13.94 5.40 18.33
C PHE A 118 13.26 6.78 18.41
N ARG A 119 11.92 6.83 18.31
CA ARG A 119 11.16 8.08 18.46
C ARG A 119 11.21 8.63 19.88
N ASP A 120 11.13 7.73 20.88
CA ASP A 120 11.12 8.11 22.29
C ASP A 120 12.49 8.64 22.73
N ASP A 121 13.58 8.19 22.10
CA ASP A 121 14.94 8.63 22.36
C ASP A 121 15.29 9.99 21.71
N HIS A 122 14.39 10.50 20.90
CA HIS A 122 14.49 11.79 20.26
C HIS A 122 13.46 12.78 20.75
#